data_748be672badc26b5376e17d4b9ffad0a
#
_entry.id   748be672badc26b5376e17d4b9ffad0a
#
_cell.length_a   1.000
_cell.length_b   1.000
_cell.length_c   1.000
_cell.angle_alpha   90.00
_cell.angle_beta   90.00
_cell.angle_gamma   90.00
#
_symmetry.space_group_name_H-M   'P 1'
#
loop_
_entity.id
_entity.type
_entity.pdbx_description
1 polymer ?
#
loop_
_entity_poly.entity_id
_entity_poly.type
_entity_poly.pdbx_seq_one_letter_code
_entity_poly.pdbx_strand_id
1 'polypeptide(L)' 'MTKVTADQSDIVWRKSHFSNPSGNCVQIAERGNQILIDGRVMVRDSKNPDGSVLSFTQQEWQAFIDGVKGGEFDLA' A
#
# COMPACT_ATOMS: atom_id res chain seq x y z
N MET A 1 -13.27 -14.48 1.56
CA MET A 1 -12.67 -13.73 2.31
C MET A 1 -13.45 -12.92 3.16
N THR A 2 -12.97 -12.73 4.17
CA THR A 2 -13.62 -11.97 5.05
C THR A 2 -13.51 -10.58 4.78
N LYS A 3 -14.56 -9.92 4.84
CA LYS A 3 -14.55 -8.59 4.72
C LYS A 3 -14.04 -8.03 5.93
N VAL A 4 -13.25 -7.07 5.81
CA VAL A 4 -12.75 -6.35 6.95
C VAL A 4 -13.42 -5.04 7.10
N THR A 5 -14.66 -5.00 6.73
CA THR A 5 -15.36 -3.73 6.70
C THR A 5 -15.46 -3.08 8.06
N ALA A 6 -15.56 -3.86 9.11
CA ALA A 6 -15.70 -3.25 10.41
C ALA A 6 -14.45 -2.50 10.81
N ASP A 7 -13.32 -2.91 10.30
CA ASP A 7 -12.07 -2.26 10.68
C ASP A 7 -11.62 -1.22 9.70
N GLN A 8 -12.29 -1.15 8.58
CA GLN A 8 -11.82 -0.23 7.54
C GLN A 8 -12.08 1.22 7.88
N SER A 9 -12.94 1.48 8.84
CA SER A 9 -13.21 2.86 9.21
C SER A 9 -12.00 3.54 9.82
N ASP A 10 -11.03 2.75 10.31
CA ASP A 10 -9.83 3.33 10.88
C ASP A 10 -8.70 3.42 9.89
N ILE A 11 -8.91 2.96 8.69
CA ILE A 11 -7.85 2.89 7.71
C ILE A 11 -7.78 4.18 6.92
N VAL A 12 -6.58 4.72 6.81
CA VAL A 12 -6.30 5.87 5.98
C VAL A 12 -5.44 5.41 4.84
N TRP A 13 -5.77 5.80 3.63
CA TRP A 13 -4.96 5.46 2.47
C TRP A 13 -3.96 6.58 2.26
N ARG A 14 -2.69 6.24 2.33
CA ARG A 14 -1.61 7.21 2.32
C ARG A 14 -0.72 7.01 1.11
N LYS A 15 -0.27 8.09 0.53
CA LYS A 15 0.69 8.04 -0.56
C LYS A 15 2.03 8.56 -0.07
N SER A 16 3.07 8.22 -0.79
CA SER A 16 4.41 8.66 -0.48
C SER A 16 4.51 10.18 -0.62
N HIS A 17 5.39 10.80 0.16
CA HIS A 17 5.68 12.22 -0.01
C HIS A 17 6.39 12.51 -1.33
N PHE A 18 6.89 11.50 -1.99
CA PHE A 18 7.47 11.65 -3.30
C PHE A 18 6.44 11.65 -4.42
N SER A 19 5.18 11.40 -4.10
CA SER A 19 4.13 11.37 -5.10
C SER A 19 3.81 12.76 -5.61
N ASN A 20 3.43 12.83 -6.87
CA ASN A 20 3.00 14.07 -7.48
C ASN A 20 1.63 14.44 -6.93
N PRO A 21 1.43 15.66 -6.44
CA PRO A 21 0.14 16.03 -5.86
C PRO A 21 -1.01 15.97 -6.85
N SER A 22 -0.74 16.04 -8.15
CA SER A 22 -1.83 16.00 -9.10
C SER A 22 -2.15 14.58 -9.54
N GLY A 23 -1.57 13.55 -8.91
CA GLY A 23 -1.85 12.59 -9.49
C GLY A 23 -1.97 11.17 -9.35
N ASN A 24 -1.27 10.47 -10.11
CA ASN A 24 -1.27 9.06 -10.27
C ASN A 24 -0.43 8.44 -9.19
N CYS A 25 -1.03 8.01 -8.12
CA CYS A 25 -0.28 7.59 -6.96
C CYS A 25 -0.64 6.18 -6.55
N VAL A 26 0.34 5.51 -5.99
CA VAL A 26 0.10 4.25 -5.29
C VAL A 26 -0.19 4.62 -3.85
N GLN A 27 -1.21 4.04 -3.28
CA GLN A 27 -1.59 4.29 -1.89
C GLN A 27 -1.44 3.03 -1.07
N ILE A 28 -1.02 3.23 0.18
CA ILE A 28 -0.82 2.14 1.13
C ILE A 28 -1.79 2.37 2.29
N ALA A 29 -2.47 1.32 2.71
CA ALA A 29 -3.36 1.41 3.85
C ALA A 29 -2.58 1.58 5.14
N GLU A 30 -3.06 2.46 6.00
CA GLU A 30 -2.41 2.72 7.27
C GLU A 30 -3.45 2.76 8.37
N ARG A 31 -3.19 2.09 9.48
CA ARG A 31 -4.04 2.18 10.65
C ARG A 31 -3.16 2.63 11.80
N GLY A 32 -3.49 3.76 12.39
CA GLY A 32 -2.61 4.39 13.35
C GLY A 32 -1.33 4.77 12.65
N ASN A 33 -0.20 4.34 13.14
CA ASN A 33 1.07 4.63 12.50
C ASN A 33 1.66 3.42 11.82
N GLN A 34 0.84 2.41 11.54
CA GLN A 34 1.35 1.16 11.03
C GLN A 34 0.75 0.81 9.70
N ILE A 35 1.58 0.33 8.79
CA ILE A 35 1.11 -0.15 7.51
C ILE A 35 0.85 -1.66 7.52
N LEU A 36 1.35 -2.35 8.52
CA LEU A 36 1.09 -3.77 8.64
C LEU A 36 -0.23 -3.93 9.41
N ILE A 37 -1.26 -4.34 8.73
CA ILE A 37 -2.59 -4.46 9.29
C ILE A 37 -2.99 -5.92 9.22
N ASP A 38 -3.21 -6.53 10.37
CA ASP A 38 -3.57 -7.94 10.47
C ASP A 38 -2.58 -8.82 9.71
N GLY A 39 -1.31 -8.46 9.77
CA GLY A 39 -0.24 -9.24 9.14
C GLY A 39 -0.08 -9.01 7.66
N ARG A 40 -0.74 -8.00 7.11
CA ARG A 40 -0.69 -7.77 5.66
C ARG A 40 -0.53 -6.29 5.35
N VAL A 41 0.07 -6.03 4.19
CA VAL A 41 0.20 -4.68 3.67
C VAL A 41 -0.73 -4.57 2.46
N MET A 42 -1.55 -3.54 2.44
CA MET A 42 -2.54 -3.37 1.35
C MET A 42 -2.18 -2.17 0.50
N VAL A 43 -2.32 -2.36 -0.80
CA VAL A 43 -1.91 -1.37 -1.81
C VAL A 43 -3.04 -1.18 -2.80
N ARG A 44 -3.27 0.06 -3.21
CA ARG A 44 -4.25 0.33 -4.27
C ARG A 44 -3.77 1.48 -5.15
N ASP A 45 -4.43 1.62 -6.30
CA ASP A 45 -4.20 2.72 -7.22
C ASP A 45 -5.13 3.86 -6.83
N SER A 46 -4.57 5.04 -6.63
CA SER A 46 -5.37 6.19 -6.23
C SER A 46 -6.37 6.62 -7.29
N LYS A 47 -6.11 6.32 -8.56
CA LYS A 47 -7.02 6.68 -9.63
C LYS A 47 -8.25 5.79 -9.67
N ASN A 48 -8.19 4.67 -9.02
CA ASN A 48 -9.28 3.72 -9.05
C ASN A 48 -9.55 3.22 -7.64
N PRO A 49 -10.03 4.11 -6.77
CA PRO A 49 -10.14 3.76 -5.35
C PRO A 49 -11.14 2.66 -5.08
N ASP A 50 -12.08 2.45 -6.01
CA ASP A 50 -13.04 1.37 -5.87
C ASP A 50 -12.58 0.10 -6.59
N GLY A 51 -11.40 0.11 -7.14
CA GLY A 51 -10.86 -1.04 -7.84
C GLY A 51 -10.21 -2.01 -6.89
N SER A 52 -9.35 -2.81 -7.45
CA SER A 52 -8.71 -3.88 -6.69
C SER A 52 -7.77 -3.34 -5.63
N VAL A 53 -7.74 -4.03 -4.51
CA VAL A 53 -6.76 -3.80 -3.48
C VAL A 53 -5.85 -5.02 -3.46
N LEU A 54 -4.55 -4.80 -3.57
CA LEU A 54 -3.59 -5.89 -3.48
C LEU A 54 -3.17 -6.05 -2.03
N SER A 55 -2.95 -7.27 -1.63
CA SER A 55 -2.61 -7.59 -0.25
C SER A 55 -1.37 -8.46 -0.23
N PHE A 56 -0.39 -8.08 0.54
CA PHE A 56 0.90 -8.76 0.59
C PHE A 56 1.23 -9.18 2.01
N THR A 57 1.92 -10.30 2.15
CA THR A 57 2.46 -10.67 3.45
C THR A 57 3.59 -9.74 3.82
N GLN A 58 3.95 -9.75 5.09
CA GLN A 58 5.07 -8.95 5.55
C GLN A 58 6.36 -9.31 4.81
N GLN A 59 6.57 -10.60 4.59
CA GLN A 59 7.78 -11.06 3.91
C GLN A 59 7.81 -10.63 2.46
N GLU A 60 6.68 -10.72 1.78
CA GLU A 60 6.60 -10.27 0.39
C GLU A 60 6.87 -8.77 0.30
N TRP A 61 6.32 -8.01 1.21
CA TRP A 61 6.49 -6.57 1.19
C TRP A 61 7.93 -6.19 1.48
N GLN A 62 8.56 -6.87 2.45
CA GLN A 62 9.95 -6.58 2.77
C GLN A 62 10.87 -6.90 1.59
N ALA A 63 10.61 -8.01 0.91
CA ALA A 63 11.41 -8.38 -0.26
C ALA A 63 11.27 -7.33 -1.37
N PHE A 64 10.05 -6.83 -1.56
CA PHE A 64 9.82 -5.79 -2.55
C PHE A 64 10.59 -4.52 -2.18
N ILE A 65 10.52 -4.10 -0.93
CA ILE A 65 11.22 -2.90 -0.48
C ILE A 65 12.73 -3.07 -0.68
N ASP A 66 13.26 -4.23 -0.36
CA ASP A 66 14.68 -4.49 -0.53
C ASP A 66 15.09 -4.42 -2.00
N GLY A 67 14.24 -4.93 -2.87
CA GLY A 67 14.49 -4.84 -4.31
C GLY A 67 14.49 -3.41 -4.81
N VAL A 68 13.54 -2.62 -4.32
CA VAL A 68 13.47 -1.21 -4.67
C VAL A 68 14.73 -0.48 -4.23
N LYS A 69 15.15 -0.73 -2.99
CA LYS A 69 16.35 -0.07 -2.47
C LYS A 69 17.60 -0.50 -3.22
N GLY A 70 17.60 -1.71 -3.72
CA GLY A 70 18.72 -2.23 -4.49
C GLY A 70 18.71 -1.81 -5.95
N GLY A 71 17.73 -1.03 -6.37
CA GLY A 71 17.66 -0.54 -7.74
C GLY A 71 17.12 -1.53 -8.75
N GLU A 72 16.56 -2.65 -8.29
CA GLU A 72 16.14 -3.70 -9.23
C GLU A 72 14.92 -3.31 -10.05
N PHE A 73 14.14 -2.38 -9.54
CA PHE A 73 12.90 -1.98 -10.22
C PHE A 73 12.94 -0.56 -10.74
N ASP A 74 14.12 -0.01 -10.86
CA ASP A 74 14.25 1.33 -11.43
C ASP A 74 13.87 1.30 -12.90
N LEU A 75 13.29 2.39 -13.35
CA LEU A 75 12.81 2.44 -14.73
C LEU A 75 13.91 2.68 -15.75
N ALA A 76 15.05 3.14 -15.32
CA ALA A 76 16.11 3.45 -16.27
C ALA A 76 17.42 2.82 -15.86
#